data_dce3de05cb5b614c6bdfa1cf9fee3322
#
_entry.id   dce3de05cb5b614c6bdfa1cf9fee3322
#
_cell.length_a   1.000
_cell.length_b   1.000
_cell.length_c   1.000
_cell.angle_alpha   90.00
_cell.angle_beta   90.00
_cell.angle_gamma   90.00
#
_symmetry.space_group_name_H-M   'P 1'
#
loop_
_entity.id
_entity.type
_entity.pdbx_description
1 polymer ?
#
loop_
_entity_poly.entity_id
_entity_poly.type
_entity_poly.pdbx_seq_one_letter_code
_entity_poly.pdbx_strand_id
1 'polypeptide(L)'
;LGTLICDIVEEDPSLELVARVTSSSAPDAGADAELLVDVSHPDASPAIVERALDRGQRVLVGTSGWSEARREALRERLATLPGAAVIVVPNFSLGSVLGTVLARVAAPFFDSIEVVEAHHPQKVDSPSGTAVRTAELIAAARNGRPVEAPFAGVPPADDPVPAPPD
;
A
#
# COMPACT_ATOMS: atom_id res chain seq x y z
N LEU A 1 4.95 10.52 -5.78
CA LEU A 1 3.76 10.72 -4.96
C LEU A 1 3.95 11.88 -3.98
N GLY A 2 5.08 11.96 -3.27
CA GLY A 2 5.34 13.04 -2.30
C GLY A 2 5.21 14.44 -2.88
N THR A 3 5.78 14.70 -4.06
CA THR A 3 5.64 16.00 -4.75
C THR A 3 4.18 16.34 -5.02
N LEU A 4 3.42 15.39 -5.57
CA LEU A 4 2.00 15.59 -5.86
C LEU A 4 1.18 15.92 -4.60
N ILE A 5 1.48 15.25 -3.48
CA ILE A 5 0.81 15.56 -2.21
C ILE A 5 1.16 16.96 -1.73
N CYS A 6 2.42 17.38 -1.84
CA CYS A 6 2.82 18.74 -1.50
C CYS A 6 2.10 19.79 -2.36
N ASP A 7 1.99 19.53 -3.67
CA ASP A 7 1.30 20.44 -4.59
C ASP A 7 -0.21 20.55 -4.23
N ILE A 8 -0.85 19.43 -3.90
CA ILE A 8 -2.26 19.41 -3.43
C ILE A 8 -2.43 20.20 -2.13
N VAL A 9 -1.50 20.03 -1.18
CA VAL A 9 -1.56 20.78 0.10
C VAL A 9 -1.36 22.27 -0.11
N GLU A 10 -0.46 22.68 -1.01
CA GLU A 10 -0.23 24.08 -1.34
C GLU A 10 -1.40 24.74 -2.08
N GLU A 11 -2.19 23.96 -2.84
CA GLU A 11 -3.37 24.45 -3.55
C GLU A 11 -4.62 24.57 -2.63
N ASP A 12 -4.66 23.89 -1.50
CA ASP A 12 -5.80 23.91 -0.57
C ASP A 12 -5.62 25.00 0.49
N PRO A 13 -6.45 26.08 0.47
CA PRO A 13 -6.32 27.20 1.41
C PRO A 13 -6.63 26.84 2.88
N SER A 14 -7.16 25.65 3.17
CA SER A 14 -7.40 25.14 4.50
C SER A 14 -6.22 24.39 5.11
N LEU A 15 -5.16 24.15 4.30
CA LEU A 15 -3.97 23.40 4.67
C LEU A 15 -2.72 24.29 4.61
N GLU A 16 -1.73 23.95 5.40
CA GLU A 16 -0.42 24.59 5.40
C GLU A 16 0.68 23.53 5.23
N LEU A 17 1.52 23.67 4.21
CA LEU A 17 2.68 22.83 4.02
C LEU A 17 3.83 23.30 4.91
N VAL A 18 3.96 22.75 6.10
CA VAL A 18 4.98 23.11 7.10
C VAL A 18 6.38 22.72 6.62
N ALA A 19 6.54 21.50 6.05
CA ALA A 19 7.84 21.03 5.57
C ALA A 19 7.71 19.95 4.49
N ARG A 20 8.70 19.92 3.59
CA ARG A 20 8.98 18.79 2.68
C ARG A 20 10.18 18.02 3.21
N VAL A 21 9.92 16.87 3.85
CA VAL A 21 10.96 16.09 4.52
C VAL A 21 11.55 15.04 3.58
N THR A 22 12.88 14.98 3.52
CA THR A 22 13.65 14.01 2.74
C THR A 22 14.73 13.34 3.60
N SER A 23 15.46 12.38 3.05
CA SER A 23 16.58 11.73 3.74
C SER A 23 17.72 12.67 4.14
N SER A 24 17.79 13.86 3.53
CA SER A 24 18.79 14.90 3.83
C SER A 24 18.27 16.02 4.72
N SER A 25 17.01 15.99 5.13
CA SER A 25 16.42 17.01 5.99
C SER A 25 16.96 16.89 7.42
N ALA A 26 16.96 18.03 8.13
CA ALA A 26 17.31 18.05 9.55
C ALA A 26 16.34 17.14 10.36
N PRO A 27 16.80 16.54 11.47
CA PRO A 27 15.98 15.60 12.25
C PRO A 27 14.68 16.19 12.80
N ASP A 28 14.62 17.50 12.99
CA ASP A 28 13.48 18.27 13.51
C ASP A 28 12.61 18.89 12.41
N ALA A 29 12.94 18.71 11.14
CA ALA A 29 12.14 19.22 10.03
C ALA A 29 10.68 18.74 10.15
N GLY A 30 9.73 19.69 10.13
CA GLY A 30 8.30 19.42 10.25
C GLY A 30 7.85 18.99 11.66
N ALA A 31 8.65 19.24 12.69
CA ALA A 31 8.31 18.85 14.06
C ALA A 31 7.07 19.57 14.63
N ASP A 32 6.74 20.73 14.08
CA ASP A 32 5.61 21.60 14.42
C ASP A 32 4.34 21.30 13.60
N ALA A 33 4.41 20.38 12.64
CA ALA A 33 3.24 19.95 11.87
C ALA A 33 2.28 19.11 12.74
N GLU A 34 0.97 19.30 12.57
CA GLU A 34 -0.05 18.49 13.25
C GLU A 34 -0.19 17.09 12.63
N LEU A 35 0.05 16.99 11.33
CA LEU A 35 -0.07 15.77 10.53
C LEU A 35 1.22 15.53 9.74
N LEU A 36 1.75 14.33 9.86
CA LEU A 36 2.80 13.83 8.99
C LEU A 36 2.20 12.90 7.93
N VAL A 37 2.56 13.12 6.66
CA VAL A 37 2.22 12.21 5.55
C VAL A 37 3.49 11.46 5.12
N ASP A 38 3.52 10.15 5.38
CA ASP A 38 4.64 9.29 5.01
C ASP A 38 4.39 8.56 3.70
N VAL A 39 5.12 8.94 2.67
CA VAL A 39 5.16 8.26 1.35
C VAL A 39 6.61 7.99 0.96
N SER A 40 7.40 7.53 1.91
CA SER A 40 8.84 7.33 1.82
C SER A 40 9.21 5.91 1.33
N HIS A 41 10.02 5.20 2.09
CA HIS A 41 10.50 3.85 1.80
C HIS A 41 10.05 2.86 2.89
N PRO A 42 9.71 1.59 2.53
CA PRO A 42 9.23 0.59 3.50
C PRO A 42 10.13 0.35 4.71
N ASP A 43 11.44 0.49 4.55
CA ASP A 43 12.39 0.31 5.64
C ASP A 43 12.50 1.53 6.56
N ALA A 44 12.24 2.73 6.03
CA ALA A 44 12.29 3.98 6.80
C ALA A 44 10.97 4.31 7.50
N SER A 45 9.86 3.90 6.90
CA SER A 45 8.50 4.23 7.34
C SER A 45 8.22 3.94 8.82
N PRO A 46 8.57 2.77 9.39
CA PRO A 46 8.30 2.51 10.80
C PRO A 46 8.99 3.52 11.74
N ALA A 47 10.26 3.85 11.49
CA ALA A 47 11.00 4.80 12.31
C ALA A 47 10.48 6.24 12.15
N ILE A 48 9.97 6.58 10.97
CA ILE A 48 9.34 7.89 10.71
C ILE A 48 8.04 8.00 11.51
N VAL A 49 7.20 6.97 11.49
CA VAL A 49 5.94 6.92 12.22
C VAL A 49 6.17 7.02 13.73
N GLU A 50 7.09 6.22 14.28
CA GLU A 50 7.42 6.28 15.72
C GLU A 50 7.86 7.68 16.14
N ARG A 51 8.75 8.31 15.37
CA ARG A 51 9.22 9.66 15.66
C ARG A 51 8.08 10.71 15.61
N ALA A 52 7.15 10.57 14.68
CA ALA A 52 6.00 11.44 14.60
C ALA A 52 5.07 11.26 15.81
N LEU A 53 4.84 10.03 16.23
CA LEU A 53 4.05 9.71 17.43
C LEU A 53 4.70 10.26 18.70
N ASP A 54 6.03 10.18 18.84
CA ASP A 54 6.77 10.76 19.97
C ASP A 54 6.63 12.28 20.05
N ARG A 55 6.33 12.93 18.92
CA ARG A 55 6.06 14.37 18.82
C ARG A 55 4.59 14.73 18.98
N GLY A 56 3.72 13.74 19.16
CA GLY A 56 2.28 13.96 19.26
C GLY A 56 1.59 14.25 17.91
N GLN A 57 2.28 14.01 16.80
CA GLN A 57 1.71 14.21 15.46
C GLN A 57 0.76 13.06 15.10
N ARG A 58 -0.27 13.36 14.31
CA ARG A 58 -1.05 12.34 13.61
C ARG A 58 -0.30 11.89 12.35
N VAL A 59 -0.54 10.67 11.89
CA VAL A 59 0.20 10.15 10.73
C VAL A 59 -0.72 9.54 9.69
N LEU A 60 -0.51 9.90 8.44
CA LEU A 60 -1.06 9.24 7.26
C LEU A 60 0.06 8.49 6.55
N VAL A 61 -0.01 7.18 6.53
CA VAL A 61 0.99 6.31 5.90
C VAL A 61 0.48 5.82 4.55
N GLY A 62 1.19 6.19 3.48
CA GLY A 62 0.99 5.67 2.13
C GLY A 62 2.16 4.80 1.66
N THR A 63 3.17 4.64 2.49
CA THR A 63 4.30 3.75 2.23
C THR A 63 3.87 2.28 2.34
N SER A 64 4.30 1.44 1.39
CA SER A 64 4.06 -0.01 1.41
C SER A 64 4.87 -0.72 2.51
N GLY A 65 4.68 -2.04 2.67
CA GLY A 65 5.48 -2.86 3.61
C GLY A 65 4.97 -2.88 5.05
N TRP A 66 3.76 -2.39 5.32
CA TRP A 66 3.09 -2.52 6.61
C TRP A 66 2.40 -3.88 6.73
N SER A 67 3.19 -4.89 7.10
CA SER A 67 2.70 -6.25 7.40
C SER A 67 1.73 -6.26 8.59
N GLU A 68 0.98 -7.38 8.77
CA GLU A 68 0.09 -7.49 9.93
C GLU A 68 0.86 -7.36 11.25
N ALA A 69 2.04 -7.96 11.34
CA ALA A 69 2.88 -7.84 12.55
C ALA A 69 3.28 -6.38 12.85
N ARG A 70 3.63 -5.60 11.82
CA ARG A 70 3.93 -4.16 11.99
C ARG A 70 2.68 -3.37 12.40
N ARG A 71 1.51 -3.70 11.85
CA ARG A 71 0.24 -3.06 12.21
C ARG A 71 -0.18 -3.40 13.64
N GLU A 72 0.06 -4.63 14.08
CA GLU A 72 -0.26 -5.03 15.46
C GLU A 72 0.63 -4.31 16.47
N ALA A 73 1.94 -4.27 16.25
CA ALA A 73 2.87 -3.48 17.08
C ALA A 73 2.47 -2.00 17.15
N LEU A 74 2.02 -1.44 16.01
CA LEU A 74 1.52 -0.06 15.96
C LEU A 74 0.23 0.11 16.78
N ARG A 75 -0.71 -0.85 16.76
CA ARG A 75 -1.93 -0.82 17.58
C ARG A 75 -1.59 -0.84 19.07
N GLU A 76 -0.65 -1.71 19.49
CA GLU A 76 -0.17 -1.76 20.86
C GLU A 76 0.47 -0.42 21.28
N ARG A 77 1.28 0.18 20.43
CA ARG A 77 1.88 1.49 20.68
C ARG A 77 0.81 2.58 20.82
N LEU A 78 -0.16 2.64 19.90
CA LEU A 78 -1.24 3.63 19.94
C LEU A 78 -2.13 3.50 21.20
N ALA A 79 -2.32 2.30 21.72
CA ALA A 79 -3.06 2.08 22.96
C ALA A 79 -2.42 2.78 24.17
N THR A 80 -1.13 3.10 24.11
CA THR A 80 -0.39 3.82 25.16
C THR A 80 -0.37 5.33 24.96
N LEU A 81 -0.89 5.85 23.85
CA LEU A 81 -0.80 7.26 23.45
C LEU A 81 -2.20 7.88 23.26
N PRO A 82 -2.82 8.45 24.31
CA PRO A 82 -4.13 9.08 24.20
C PRO A 82 -4.14 10.21 23.15
N GLY A 83 -5.09 10.16 22.21
CA GLY A 83 -5.23 11.15 21.15
C GLY A 83 -4.35 10.95 19.92
N ALA A 84 -3.41 9.99 19.94
CA ALA A 84 -2.63 9.63 18.77
C ALA A 84 -3.50 8.93 17.72
N ALA A 85 -3.21 9.16 16.45
CA ALA A 85 -3.91 8.53 15.34
C ALA A 85 -2.95 8.23 14.18
N VAL A 86 -3.05 7.03 13.64
CA VAL A 86 -2.34 6.63 12.41
C VAL A 86 -3.34 5.98 11.46
N ILE A 87 -3.32 6.40 10.21
CA ILE A 87 -4.08 5.78 9.12
C ILE A 87 -3.06 5.19 8.14
N VAL A 88 -3.14 3.89 7.88
CA VAL A 88 -2.33 3.22 6.85
C VAL A 88 -3.20 3.00 5.62
N VAL A 89 -2.87 3.68 4.53
CA VAL A 89 -3.58 3.59 3.24
C VAL A 89 -2.76 2.73 2.27
N PRO A 90 -3.19 1.51 1.99
CA PRO A 90 -2.42 0.61 1.14
C PRO A 90 -2.40 1.04 -0.33
N ASN A 91 -3.36 1.85 -0.76
CA ASN A 91 -3.45 2.33 -2.13
C ASN A 91 -4.31 3.61 -2.21
N PHE A 92 -3.77 4.67 -2.79
CA PHE A 92 -4.49 5.92 -3.04
C PHE A 92 -5.26 5.93 -4.38
N SER A 93 -5.14 4.90 -5.20
CA SER A 93 -5.89 4.79 -6.44
C SER A 93 -7.31 4.26 -6.17
N LEU A 94 -8.30 5.12 -6.31
CA LEU A 94 -9.72 4.75 -6.18
C LEU A 94 -10.10 3.61 -7.13
N GLY A 95 -9.62 3.65 -8.38
CA GLY A 95 -9.88 2.59 -9.37
C GLY A 95 -9.32 1.24 -8.93
N SER A 96 -8.10 1.20 -8.40
CA SER A 96 -7.48 -0.02 -7.88
C SER A 96 -8.22 -0.57 -6.66
N VAL A 97 -8.64 0.31 -5.73
CA VAL A 97 -9.43 -0.09 -4.55
C VAL A 97 -10.78 -0.66 -4.96
N LEU A 98 -11.49 0.01 -5.88
CA LEU A 98 -12.77 -0.47 -6.41
C LEU A 98 -12.61 -1.80 -7.14
N GLY A 99 -11.58 -1.95 -7.98
CA GLY A 99 -11.28 -3.21 -8.65
C GLY A 99 -11.08 -4.37 -7.67
N THR A 100 -10.30 -4.13 -6.61
CA THR A 100 -10.09 -5.13 -5.54
C THR A 100 -11.39 -5.47 -4.80
N VAL A 101 -12.22 -4.47 -4.47
CA VAL A 101 -13.51 -4.69 -3.80
C VAL A 101 -14.46 -5.50 -4.69
N LEU A 102 -14.57 -5.15 -5.96
CA LEU A 102 -15.43 -5.86 -6.93
C LEU A 102 -14.94 -7.29 -7.15
N ALA A 103 -13.63 -7.51 -7.28
CA ALA A 103 -13.04 -8.84 -7.38
C ALA A 103 -13.37 -9.69 -6.15
N ARG A 104 -13.28 -9.14 -4.94
CA ARG A 104 -13.67 -9.82 -3.70
C ARG A 104 -15.16 -10.20 -3.69
N VAL A 105 -16.03 -9.28 -4.11
CA VAL A 105 -17.49 -9.54 -4.16
C VAL A 105 -17.82 -10.59 -5.18
N ALA A 106 -17.15 -10.60 -6.32
CA ALA A 106 -17.36 -11.57 -7.40
C ALA A 106 -16.78 -12.97 -7.10
N ALA A 107 -15.70 -13.04 -6.31
CA ALA A 107 -14.91 -14.25 -6.09
C ALA A 107 -15.71 -15.51 -5.70
N PRO A 108 -16.77 -15.47 -4.86
CA PRO A 108 -17.55 -16.66 -4.52
C PRO A 108 -18.33 -17.29 -5.68
N PHE A 109 -18.52 -16.55 -6.78
CA PHE A 109 -19.35 -16.97 -7.91
C PHE A 109 -18.54 -17.61 -9.05
N PHE A 110 -17.21 -17.62 -8.95
CA PHE A 110 -16.33 -18.16 -9.98
C PHE A 110 -15.52 -19.34 -9.45
N ASP A 111 -15.36 -20.38 -10.27
CA ASP A 111 -14.61 -21.59 -9.92
C ASP A 111 -13.09 -21.33 -9.99
N SER A 112 -12.65 -20.54 -10.95
CA SER A 112 -11.25 -20.17 -11.14
C SER A 112 -11.07 -18.65 -11.25
N ILE A 113 -10.00 -18.14 -10.67
CA ILE A 113 -9.66 -16.72 -10.69
C ILE A 113 -8.14 -16.58 -10.82
N GLU A 114 -7.70 -15.74 -11.75
CA GLU A 114 -6.31 -15.37 -11.93
C GLU A 114 -6.13 -13.87 -11.68
N VAL A 115 -4.99 -13.50 -11.07
CA VAL A 115 -4.56 -12.11 -10.92
C VAL A 115 -3.30 -11.93 -11.74
N VAL A 116 -3.41 -11.16 -12.82
CA VAL A 116 -2.28 -10.83 -13.70
C VAL A 116 -1.91 -9.37 -13.48
N GLU A 117 -0.64 -9.09 -13.31
CA GLU A 117 -0.12 -7.74 -13.13
C GLU A 117 1.11 -7.48 -14.00
N ALA A 118 1.33 -6.22 -14.33
CA ALA A 118 2.51 -5.78 -15.05
C ALA A 118 2.99 -4.45 -14.48
N HIS A 119 4.30 -4.29 -14.34
CA HIS A 119 4.94 -3.10 -13.81
C HIS A 119 6.20 -2.75 -14.61
N HIS A 120 6.69 -1.54 -14.41
CA HIS A 120 7.96 -1.09 -15.00
C HIS A 120 9.16 -1.89 -14.44
N PRO A 121 10.28 -1.98 -15.17
CA PRO A 121 11.44 -2.81 -14.80
C PRO A 121 12.11 -2.44 -13.45
N GLN A 122 11.94 -1.20 -12.97
CA GLN A 122 12.54 -0.74 -11.72
C GLN A 122 11.69 -1.09 -10.47
N LYS A 123 10.56 -1.82 -10.62
CA LYS A 123 9.78 -2.24 -9.46
C LYS A 123 10.55 -3.28 -8.65
N VAL A 124 10.76 -3.00 -7.38
CA VAL A 124 11.61 -3.80 -6.48
C VAL A 124 10.88 -5.05 -5.96
N ASP A 125 9.58 -4.92 -5.68
CA ASP A 125 8.75 -6.01 -5.17
C ASP A 125 7.97 -6.71 -6.29
N SER A 126 8.01 -8.05 -6.30
CA SER A 126 7.22 -8.90 -7.20
C SER A 126 6.82 -10.17 -6.43
N PRO A 127 5.52 -10.52 -6.39
CA PRO A 127 4.39 -9.74 -6.88
C PRO A 127 4.16 -8.44 -6.08
N SER A 128 3.42 -7.47 -6.67
CA SER A 128 3.15 -6.19 -6.01
C SER A 128 2.29 -6.38 -4.76
N GLY A 129 2.46 -5.50 -3.76
CA GLY A 129 1.66 -5.53 -2.55
C GLY A 129 0.15 -5.42 -2.83
N THR A 130 -0.25 -4.70 -3.87
CA THR A 130 -1.65 -4.59 -4.31
C THR A 130 -2.16 -5.91 -4.87
N ALA A 131 -1.38 -6.61 -5.70
CA ALA A 131 -1.76 -7.90 -6.25
C ALA A 131 -1.86 -8.97 -5.16
N VAL A 132 -0.89 -9.03 -4.25
CA VAL A 132 -0.91 -9.93 -3.08
C VAL A 132 -2.16 -9.68 -2.24
N ARG A 133 -2.45 -8.42 -1.90
CA ARG A 133 -3.62 -8.07 -1.11
C ARG A 133 -4.93 -8.41 -1.79
N THR A 134 -5.01 -8.19 -3.10
CA THR A 134 -6.19 -8.56 -3.89
C THR A 134 -6.40 -10.08 -3.87
N ALA A 135 -5.34 -10.87 -4.07
CA ALA A 135 -5.41 -12.32 -4.03
C ALA A 135 -5.82 -12.85 -2.63
N GLU A 136 -5.28 -12.29 -1.55
CA GLU A 136 -5.68 -12.62 -0.18
C GLU A 136 -7.17 -12.37 0.07
N LEU A 137 -7.69 -11.23 -0.38
CA LEU A 137 -9.10 -10.88 -0.20
C LEU A 137 -10.03 -11.77 -1.04
N ILE A 138 -9.63 -12.13 -2.24
CA ILE A 138 -10.31 -13.10 -3.08
C ILE A 138 -10.35 -14.48 -2.38
N ALA A 139 -9.19 -14.95 -1.91
CA ALA A 139 -9.10 -16.25 -1.23
C ALA A 139 -9.97 -16.29 0.04
N ALA A 140 -9.93 -15.23 0.85
CA ALA A 140 -10.77 -15.11 2.05
C ALA A 140 -12.28 -15.12 1.71
N ALA A 141 -12.69 -14.44 0.64
CA ALA A 141 -14.09 -14.40 0.22
C ALA A 141 -14.62 -15.74 -0.31
N ARG A 142 -13.74 -16.62 -0.78
CA ARG A 142 -14.08 -17.97 -1.25
C ARG A 142 -14.28 -19.00 -0.12
N ASN A 143 -14.07 -18.63 1.14
CA ASN A 143 -14.25 -19.50 2.31
C ASN A 143 -13.53 -20.87 2.19
N GLY A 144 -12.32 -20.88 1.65
CA GLY A 144 -11.51 -22.09 1.48
C GLY A 144 -11.94 -23.02 0.32
N ARG A 145 -12.85 -22.59 -0.57
CA ARG A 145 -13.10 -23.36 -1.81
C ARG A 145 -11.80 -23.46 -2.61
N PRO A 146 -11.34 -24.66 -2.96
CA PRO A 146 -10.13 -24.81 -3.76
C PRO A 146 -10.29 -24.11 -5.11
N VAL A 147 -9.22 -23.52 -5.59
CA VAL A 147 -9.14 -23.02 -6.97
C VAL A 147 -8.84 -24.23 -7.85
N GLU A 148 -9.78 -24.64 -8.68
CA GLU A 148 -9.46 -25.55 -9.77
C GLU A 148 -8.59 -24.79 -10.77
N ALA A 149 -7.40 -25.33 -11.08
CA ALA A 149 -6.57 -24.73 -12.10
C ALA A 149 -7.32 -24.80 -13.44
N PRO A 150 -7.60 -23.68 -14.12
CA PRO A 150 -8.45 -23.65 -15.32
C PRO A 150 -7.88 -24.48 -16.47
N PHE A 151 -6.63 -24.88 -16.38
CA PHE A 151 -5.91 -25.66 -17.38
C PHE A 151 -5.26 -26.92 -16.81
N ALA A 152 -5.84 -27.50 -15.74
CA ALA A 152 -5.38 -28.79 -15.24
C ALA A 152 -5.50 -29.84 -16.36
N GLY A 153 -4.37 -30.25 -16.95
CA GLY A 153 -4.30 -31.20 -18.06
C GLY A 153 -3.93 -30.61 -19.42
N VAL A 154 -3.78 -29.30 -19.55
CA VAL A 154 -3.15 -28.70 -20.73
C VAL A 154 -1.65 -28.61 -20.45
N PRO A 155 -0.76 -29.30 -21.17
CA PRO A 155 0.67 -29.12 -21.02
C PRO A 155 1.03 -27.67 -21.37
N PRO A 156 2.07 -27.08 -20.74
CA PRO A 156 2.53 -25.76 -21.10
C PRO A 156 2.85 -25.75 -22.61
N ALA A 157 2.41 -24.71 -23.30
CA ALA A 157 2.75 -24.56 -24.70
C ALA A 157 4.28 -24.40 -24.81
N ASP A 158 4.93 -25.31 -25.50
CA ASP A 158 6.38 -25.25 -25.78
C ASP A 158 6.74 -24.16 -26.81
N ASP A 159 5.76 -23.39 -27.26
CA ASP A 159 5.98 -22.32 -28.21
C ASP A 159 6.59 -21.08 -27.51
N PRO A 160 7.76 -20.64 -27.96
CA PRO A 160 8.34 -19.40 -27.44
C PRO A 160 7.40 -18.23 -27.74
N VAL A 161 7.11 -17.43 -26.73
CA VAL A 161 6.35 -16.18 -26.88
C VAL A 161 7.07 -15.32 -27.93
N PRO A 162 6.45 -14.93 -29.05
CA PRO A 162 7.08 -14.09 -30.04
C PRO A 162 7.55 -12.79 -29.40
N ALA A 163 8.77 -12.36 -29.72
CA ALA A 163 9.30 -11.08 -29.26
C ALA A 163 8.37 -9.95 -29.75
N PRO A 164 8.18 -8.89 -28.93
CA PRO A 164 7.41 -7.72 -29.37
C PRO A 164 8.05 -7.12 -30.63
N PRO A 165 7.28 -6.59 -31.58
CA PRO A 165 7.82 -5.88 -32.72
C PRO A 165 8.63 -4.66 -32.24
N ASP A 166 9.73 -4.37 -32.97
CA ASP A 166 10.63 -3.23 -32.74
C ASP A 166 9.91 -1.88 -32.88
#